data_8b30573f277fd9a9e84c3a6f4b751577
#
_entry.id   8b30573f277fd9a9e84c3a6f4b751577
#
_cell.length_a   1.000
_cell.length_b   1.000
_cell.length_c   1.000
_cell.angle_alpha   90.00
_cell.angle_beta   90.00
_cell.angle_gamma   90.00
#
_symmetry.space_group_name_H-M   'P 1'
#
loop_
_entity.id
_entity.type
_entity.pdbx_description
1 polymer ?
#
loop_
_entity_poly.entity_id
_entity_poly.type
_entity_poly.pdbx_seq_one_letter_code
_entity_poly.pdbx_strand_id
1 'polypeptide(L)'
;TLENLVVYPHGAAARRPGSTFVAEVADSDNKTRLIPFEFSTTQTYMLEFSNLKIRFYKDNGSILEGDKTITGITQANPAVVTSTSHGYSNGDEVVITAVVGMTQVNGKRFLVAGVTTNTFQLTDKDGTNVNSTGYTAYGSAGISNKVYEITTPYTTAQLFDIKFAQSADVMYITHPSHEVEKLSRTAHTTWTLTDVDFTNG
;
A
#
# COMPACT_ATOMS: atom_id res chain seq x y z
N THR A 1 2.84 37.83 -8.19
CA THR A 1 3.18 36.45 -7.81
C THR A 1 2.63 35.51 -8.87
N LEU A 2 3.51 34.65 -9.43
CA LEU A 2 3.08 33.58 -10.33
C LEU A 2 2.80 32.34 -9.49
N GLU A 3 1.53 31.93 -9.40
CA GLU A 3 1.11 30.74 -8.68
C GLU A 3 0.73 29.63 -9.68
N ASN A 4 1.14 28.38 -9.39
CA ASN A 4 0.86 27.20 -10.23
C ASN A 4 1.34 27.32 -11.69
N LEU A 5 2.41 28.05 -11.94
CA LEU A 5 3.05 28.21 -13.23
C LEU A 5 4.53 27.76 -13.19
N VAL A 6 4.96 27.14 -14.27
CA VAL A 6 6.36 26.79 -14.51
C VAL A 6 6.90 27.81 -15.54
N VAL A 7 7.95 28.53 -15.17
CA VAL A 7 8.62 29.50 -16.06
C VAL A 7 9.70 28.77 -16.85
N TYR A 8 9.64 28.89 -18.16
CA TYR A 8 10.69 28.36 -19.05
C TYR A 8 11.85 29.35 -19.20
N PRO A 9 13.07 28.88 -19.44
CA PRO A 9 14.26 29.73 -19.60
C PRO A 9 14.12 30.80 -20.69
N HIS A 10 13.25 30.60 -21.66
CA HIS A 10 13.01 31.51 -22.79
C HIS A 10 11.86 32.50 -22.53
N GLY A 11 11.43 32.66 -21.28
CA GLY A 11 10.48 33.70 -20.88
C GLY A 11 9.00 33.35 -21.00
N ALA A 12 8.65 32.16 -21.49
CA ALA A 12 7.28 31.67 -21.47
C ALA A 12 6.95 31.04 -20.14
N ALA A 13 5.68 31.12 -19.71
CA ALA A 13 5.18 30.41 -18.53
C ALA A 13 4.08 29.44 -18.95
N ALA A 14 4.14 28.20 -18.50
CA ALA A 14 3.10 27.20 -18.70
C ALA A 14 2.43 26.86 -17.38
N ARG A 15 1.18 26.42 -17.45
CA ARG A 15 0.46 25.91 -16.28
C ARG A 15 1.19 24.68 -15.77
N ARG A 16 1.41 24.61 -14.43
CA ARG A 16 1.93 23.44 -13.79
C ARG A 16 1.03 22.22 -14.11
N PRO A 17 1.58 21.06 -14.47
CA PRO A 17 0.81 19.83 -14.57
C PRO A 17 0.06 19.55 -13.28
N GLY A 18 -1.14 19.00 -13.37
CA GLY A 18 -1.89 18.52 -12.21
C GLY A 18 -1.15 17.38 -11.50
N SER A 19 -1.46 17.18 -10.24
CA SER A 19 -1.05 15.98 -9.49
C SER A 19 -2.18 14.96 -9.54
N THR A 20 -1.83 13.68 -9.59
CA THR A 20 -2.78 12.58 -9.46
C THR A 20 -2.63 11.97 -8.07
N PHE A 21 -3.75 11.80 -7.37
CA PHE A 21 -3.77 11.06 -6.12
C PHE A 21 -3.56 9.57 -6.43
N VAL A 22 -2.57 8.95 -5.80
CA VAL A 22 -2.25 7.52 -5.97
C VAL A 22 -2.85 6.70 -4.84
N ALA A 23 -2.48 7.01 -3.62
CA ALA A 23 -2.97 6.36 -2.42
C ALA A 23 -2.60 7.19 -1.18
N GLU A 24 -3.31 6.98 -0.12
CA GLU A 24 -2.90 7.40 1.21
C GLU A 24 -1.79 6.48 1.72
N VAL A 25 -0.82 7.04 2.42
CA VAL A 25 0.27 6.29 3.05
C VAL A 25 -0.27 5.30 4.11
N ALA A 26 0.54 4.34 4.51
CA ALA A 26 0.15 3.30 5.47
C ALA A 26 -0.41 3.90 6.78
N ASP A 27 0.21 4.98 7.24
CA ASP A 27 -0.15 5.71 8.46
C ASP A 27 0.08 7.20 8.20
N SER A 28 -1.01 7.95 8.05
CA SER A 28 -0.97 9.41 7.75
C SER A 28 -0.64 10.27 8.96
N ASP A 29 -0.71 9.74 10.17
CA ASP A 29 -0.35 10.45 11.40
C ASP A 29 1.16 10.48 11.61
N ASN A 30 1.89 9.64 10.89
CA ASN A 30 3.33 9.50 11.00
C ASN A 30 4.07 9.84 9.71
N LYS A 31 5.32 10.26 9.86
CA LYS A 31 6.20 10.52 8.73
C LYS A 31 6.49 9.22 7.98
N THR A 32 6.46 9.29 6.66
CA THR A 32 6.87 8.22 5.76
C THR A 32 8.03 8.69 4.89
N ARG A 33 8.81 7.75 4.37
CA ARG A 33 9.89 8.04 3.44
C ARG A 33 9.68 7.28 2.14
N LEU A 34 9.72 8.01 1.03
CA LEU A 34 9.66 7.43 -0.31
C LEU A 34 11.07 7.23 -0.85
N ILE A 35 11.35 6.03 -1.33
CA ILE A 35 12.63 5.66 -1.95
C ILE A 35 12.34 5.04 -3.32
N PRO A 36 12.91 5.59 -4.41
CA PRO A 36 12.76 4.98 -5.74
C PRO A 36 13.57 3.68 -5.82
N PHE A 37 13.04 2.71 -6.57
CA PHE A 37 13.71 1.46 -6.92
C PHE A 37 13.61 1.28 -8.43
N GLU A 38 14.73 1.41 -9.13
CA GLU A 38 14.82 1.37 -10.58
C GLU A 38 15.27 0.00 -11.06
N PHE A 39 14.32 -0.86 -11.44
CA PHE A 39 14.63 -2.19 -11.95
C PHE A 39 15.18 -2.14 -13.39
N SER A 40 14.62 -1.27 -14.21
CA SER A 40 15.06 -1.06 -15.61
C SER A 40 14.71 0.37 -16.06
N THR A 41 15.14 0.75 -17.23
CA THR A 41 14.82 2.07 -17.82
C THR A 41 13.31 2.28 -18.04
N THR A 42 12.53 1.22 -18.06
CA THR A 42 11.06 1.27 -18.30
C THR A 42 10.24 0.84 -17.07
N GLN A 43 10.89 0.31 -16.04
CA GLN A 43 10.19 -0.23 -14.87
C GLN A 43 10.81 0.28 -13.58
N THR A 44 10.08 1.16 -12.93
CA THR A 44 10.43 1.74 -11.63
C THR A 44 9.35 1.44 -10.60
N TYR A 45 9.77 1.32 -9.36
CA TYR A 45 8.89 1.24 -8.21
C TYR A 45 9.14 2.43 -7.29
N MET A 46 8.12 2.82 -6.57
CA MET A 46 8.27 3.69 -5.41
C MET A 46 8.05 2.87 -4.16
N LEU A 47 9.03 2.83 -3.29
CA LEU A 47 8.97 2.16 -1.99
C LEU A 47 8.54 3.18 -0.94
N GLU A 48 7.45 2.91 -0.24
CA GLU A 48 7.00 3.68 0.91
C GLU A 48 7.47 2.99 2.17
N PHE A 49 8.48 3.55 2.83
CA PHE A 49 8.91 3.14 4.16
C PHE A 49 8.05 3.86 5.20
N SER A 50 7.36 3.09 6.00
CA SER A 50 6.56 3.54 7.14
C SER A 50 6.98 2.77 8.40
N ASN A 51 6.26 2.94 9.50
CA ASN A 51 6.59 2.27 10.75
C ASN A 51 6.59 0.74 10.58
N LEU A 52 7.76 0.12 10.64
CA LEU A 52 7.98 -1.34 10.56
C LEU A 52 7.50 -2.01 9.25
N LYS A 53 7.29 -1.24 8.18
CA LYS A 53 6.72 -1.73 6.91
C LYS A 53 7.33 -1.05 5.69
N ILE A 54 7.30 -1.76 4.54
CA ILE A 54 7.47 -1.19 3.21
C ILE A 54 6.25 -1.54 2.38
N ARG A 55 5.68 -0.54 1.69
CA ARG A 55 4.68 -0.69 0.63
C ARG A 55 5.28 -0.35 -0.72
N PHE A 56 4.71 -0.91 -1.74
CA PHE A 56 5.25 -0.85 -3.10
C PHE A 56 4.23 -0.25 -4.05
N TYR A 57 4.70 0.69 -4.86
CA TYR A 57 3.88 1.36 -5.87
C TYR A 57 4.51 1.23 -7.24
N LYS A 58 3.68 1.06 -8.25
CA LYS A 58 4.06 0.99 -9.65
C LYS A 58 2.91 1.50 -10.52
N ASP A 59 3.23 2.15 -11.64
CA ASP A 59 2.25 2.59 -12.64
C ASP A 59 1.09 3.41 -12.02
N ASN A 60 1.41 4.32 -11.10
CA ASN A 60 0.47 5.17 -10.36
C ASN A 60 -0.54 4.40 -9.48
N GLY A 61 -0.21 3.20 -9.04
CA GLY A 61 -1.04 2.39 -8.15
C GLY A 61 -0.23 1.66 -7.09
N SER A 62 -0.89 1.26 -5.99
CA SER A 62 -0.30 0.32 -5.03
C SER A 62 -0.24 -1.07 -5.64
N ILE A 63 0.81 -1.82 -5.34
CA ILE A 63 0.84 -3.24 -5.65
C ILE A 63 -0.11 -3.97 -4.71
N LEU A 64 -0.96 -4.81 -5.28
CA LEU A 64 -1.97 -5.57 -4.56
C LEU A 64 -1.66 -7.06 -4.65
N GLU A 65 -2.03 -7.81 -3.61
CA GLU A 65 -2.03 -9.27 -3.62
C GLU A 65 -3.17 -9.82 -4.50
N GLY A 66 -3.16 -11.13 -4.74
CA GLY A 66 -4.15 -11.78 -5.59
C GLY A 66 -5.60 -11.63 -5.11
N ASP A 67 -6.52 -11.73 -6.04
CA ASP A 67 -7.95 -11.53 -5.84
C ASP A 67 -8.55 -12.50 -4.82
N LYS A 68 -9.41 -11.97 -3.93
CA LYS A 68 -10.28 -12.76 -3.05
C LYS A 68 -11.73 -12.45 -3.42
N THR A 69 -12.46 -13.48 -3.82
CA THR A 69 -13.86 -13.34 -4.21
C THR A 69 -14.74 -12.98 -3.03
N ILE A 70 -15.56 -11.95 -3.19
CA ILE A 70 -16.60 -11.57 -2.23
C ILE A 70 -17.89 -12.28 -2.59
N THR A 71 -18.54 -12.92 -1.61
CA THR A 71 -19.81 -13.60 -1.76
C THR A 71 -20.94 -12.95 -0.97
N GLY A 72 -20.66 -11.96 -0.17
CA GLY A 72 -21.65 -11.20 0.59
C GLY A 72 -21.06 -9.98 1.29
N ILE A 73 -21.87 -8.95 1.46
CA ILE A 73 -21.57 -7.79 2.33
C ILE A 73 -22.87 -7.42 3.06
N THR A 74 -22.81 -7.30 4.38
CA THR A 74 -23.98 -6.96 5.19
C THR A 74 -24.31 -5.48 5.15
N GLN A 75 -25.60 -5.12 5.27
CA GLN A 75 -26.05 -3.75 5.61
C GLN A 75 -26.07 -3.64 7.13
N ALA A 76 -24.91 -3.37 7.75
CA ALA A 76 -24.73 -3.35 9.19
C ALA A 76 -23.67 -2.34 9.61
N ASN A 77 -23.50 -2.16 10.92
CA ASN A 77 -22.43 -1.39 11.53
C ASN A 77 -21.73 -2.25 12.60
N PRO A 78 -20.51 -2.76 12.34
CA PRO A 78 -19.72 -2.63 11.11
C PRO A 78 -20.29 -3.42 9.93
N ALA A 79 -19.96 -3.01 8.71
CA ALA A 79 -20.14 -3.83 7.51
C ALA A 79 -19.28 -5.09 7.60
N VAL A 80 -19.86 -6.26 7.36
CA VAL A 80 -19.17 -7.56 7.34
C VAL A 80 -19.11 -8.08 5.91
N VAL A 81 -17.91 -8.38 5.45
CA VAL A 81 -17.65 -8.98 4.14
C VAL A 81 -17.48 -10.49 4.30
N THR A 82 -18.14 -11.26 3.44
CA THR A 82 -17.94 -12.71 3.33
C THR A 82 -17.04 -13.01 2.14
N SER A 83 -15.91 -13.68 2.40
CA SER A 83 -14.93 -14.10 1.40
C SER A 83 -14.23 -15.35 1.92
N THR A 84 -14.51 -16.50 1.30
CA THR A 84 -14.03 -17.79 1.77
C THR A 84 -12.51 -17.88 1.74
N SER A 85 -11.91 -18.29 2.87
CA SER A 85 -10.46 -18.51 3.00
C SER A 85 -9.63 -17.32 2.51
N HIS A 86 -10.04 -16.10 2.85
CA HIS A 86 -9.40 -14.87 2.38
C HIS A 86 -7.95 -14.70 2.89
N GLY A 87 -7.60 -15.25 4.06
CA GLY A 87 -6.24 -15.23 4.60
C GLY A 87 -5.77 -13.89 5.13
N TYR A 88 -6.66 -12.92 5.35
CA TYR A 88 -6.32 -11.61 5.91
C TYR A 88 -6.14 -11.68 7.43
N SER A 89 -5.44 -10.69 7.95
CA SER A 89 -5.25 -10.43 9.37
C SER A 89 -5.85 -9.07 9.75
N ASN A 90 -6.18 -8.89 11.03
CA ASN A 90 -6.62 -7.58 11.54
C ASN A 90 -5.54 -6.52 11.25
N GLY A 91 -5.95 -5.38 10.71
CA GLY A 91 -5.07 -4.28 10.31
C GLY A 91 -4.54 -4.37 8.88
N ASP A 92 -4.80 -5.46 8.14
CA ASP A 92 -4.53 -5.50 6.70
C ASP A 92 -5.36 -4.43 5.98
N GLU A 93 -4.77 -3.75 5.01
CA GLU A 93 -5.50 -2.84 4.14
C GLU A 93 -5.94 -3.55 2.87
N VAL A 94 -7.22 -3.46 2.55
CA VAL A 94 -7.82 -4.07 1.37
C VAL A 94 -8.48 -3.03 0.46
N VAL A 95 -8.44 -3.29 -0.84
CA VAL A 95 -9.18 -2.54 -1.85
C VAL A 95 -10.33 -3.41 -2.33
N ILE A 96 -11.56 -2.88 -2.35
CA ILE A 96 -12.74 -3.59 -2.83
C ILE A 96 -13.15 -3.03 -4.19
N THR A 97 -13.43 -3.92 -5.14
CA THR A 97 -13.86 -3.54 -6.50
C THR A 97 -14.90 -4.50 -7.04
N ALA A 98 -15.59 -4.11 -8.13
CA ALA A 98 -16.50 -4.93 -8.90
C ALA A 98 -17.71 -5.48 -8.12
N VAL A 99 -18.07 -4.91 -6.98
CA VAL A 99 -19.30 -5.27 -6.26
C VAL A 99 -20.50 -4.72 -7.01
N VAL A 100 -21.51 -5.57 -7.23
CA VAL A 100 -22.80 -5.22 -7.79
C VAL A 100 -23.81 -5.03 -6.66
N GLY A 101 -24.61 -3.99 -6.72
CA GLY A 101 -25.56 -3.59 -5.68
C GLY A 101 -24.91 -2.58 -4.70
N MET A 102 -24.15 -3.03 -3.76
CA MET A 102 -23.45 -2.15 -2.77
C MET A 102 -22.23 -1.46 -3.40
N THR A 103 -22.44 -0.67 -4.44
CA THR A 103 -21.37 0.00 -5.18
C THR A 103 -20.61 1.06 -4.37
N GLN A 104 -21.13 1.48 -3.22
CA GLN A 104 -20.52 2.46 -2.32
C GLN A 104 -19.16 2.00 -1.77
N VAL A 105 -18.87 0.69 -1.80
CA VAL A 105 -17.58 0.14 -1.36
C VAL A 105 -16.54 0.07 -2.49
N ASN A 106 -16.97 0.19 -3.76
CA ASN A 106 -16.08 0.04 -4.91
C ASN A 106 -15.04 1.14 -5.02
N GLY A 107 -13.80 0.75 -5.30
CA GLY A 107 -12.65 1.65 -5.45
C GLY A 107 -12.16 2.25 -4.12
N LYS A 108 -12.72 1.82 -3.00
CA LYS A 108 -12.33 2.29 -1.67
C LYS A 108 -11.35 1.34 -1.00
N ARG A 109 -10.60 1.90 -0.05
CA ARG A 109 -9.65 1.22 0.81
C ARG A 109 -10.22 1.13 2.22
N PHE A 110 -10.05 -0.03 2.83
CA PHE A 110 -10.53 -0.31 4.18
C PHE A 110 -9.46 -1.06 4.96
N LEU A 111 -9.43 -0.85 6.27
CA LEU A 111 -8.71 -1.76 7.16
C LEU A 111 -9.64 -2.90 7.55
N VAL A 112 -9.04 -4.07 7.66
CA VAL A 112 -9.72 -5.32 8.05
C VAL A 112 -9.73 -5.45 9.55
N ALA A 113 -10.89 -5.76 10.12
CA ALA A 113 -11.07 -6.01 11.54
C ALA A 113 -11.98 -7.24 11.76
N GLY A 114 -12.03 -7.76 12.99
CA GLY A 114 -12.93 -8.86 13.36
C GLY A 114 -12.79 -10.09 12.46
N VAL A 115 -11.56 -10.44 12.10
CA VAL A 115 -11.25 -11.50 11.13
C VAL A 115 -11.68 -12.87 11.64
N THR A 116 -12.35 -13.63 10.77
CA THR A 116 -12.55 -15.06 10.86
C THR A 116 -11.99 -15.75 9.62
N THR A 117 -12.09 -17.05 9.50
CA THR A 117 -11.64 -17.78 8.29
C THR A 117 -12.31 -17.29 6.99
N ASN A 118 -13.58 -16.89 7.06
CA ASN A 118 -14.39 -16.60 5.89
C ASN A 118 -15.04 -15.22 5.92
N THR A 119 -14.86 -14.43 6.97
CA THR A 119 -15.46 -13.09 7.07
C THR A 119 -14.51 -12.10 7.70
N PHE A 120 -14.67 -10.83 7.37
CA PHE A 120 -13.99 -9.72 8.00
C PHE A 120 -14.88 -8.47 8.03
N GLN A 121 -14.64 -7.62 9.01
CA GLN A 121 -15.30 -6.33 9.16
C GLN A 121 -14.50 -5.26 8.43
N LEU A 122 -15.20 -4.22 7.96
CA LEU A 122 -14.59 -3.04 7.36
C LEU A 122 -14.52 -1.90 8.37
N THR A 123 -13.33 -1.32 8.49
CA THR A 123 -13.10 -0.03 9.14
C THR A 123 -12.45 0.93 8.15
N ASP A 124 -12.61 2.24 8.37
CA ASP A 124 -11.81 3.23 7.66
C ASP A 124 -10.36 3.27 8.19
N LYS A 125 -9.55 4.15 7.63
CA LYS A 125 -8.13 4.27 8.01
C LYS A 125 -7.93 4.74 9.46
N ASP A 126 -8.90 5.42 10.04
CA ASP A 126 -8.88 5.88 11.44
C ASP A 126 -9.38 4.80 12.42
N GLY A 127 -9.72 3.61 11.90
CA GLY A 127 -10.26 2.50 12.69
C GLY A 127 -11.75 2.62 13.03
N THR A 128 -12.46 3.61 12.46
CA THR A 128 -13.89 3.75 12.65
C THR A 128 -14.65 2.72 11.81
N ASN A 129 -15.65 2.09 12.39
CA ASN A 129 -16.46 1.08 11.71
C ASN A 129 -17.19 1.66 10.49
N VAL A 130 -17.11 0.97 9.36
CA VAL A 130 -17.90 1.30 8.18
C VAL A 130 -19.37 0.97 8.45
N ASN A 131 -20.20 2.00 8.52
CA ASN A 131 -21.65 1.84 8.67
C ASN A 131 -22.29 1.72 7.28
N SER A 132 -22.68 0.52 6.90
CA SER A 132 -23.33 0.21 5.62
C SER A 132 -24.87 0.09 5.70
N THR A 133 -25.49 0.44 6.84
CA THR A 133 -26.95 0.30 7.01
C THR A 133 -27.75 1.11 5.99
N GLY A 134 -27.22 2.25 5.52
CA GLY A 134 -27.82 3.09 4.48
C GLY A 134 -27.33 2.81 3.06
N TYR A 135 -26.48 1.80 2.84
CA TYR A 135 -25.99 1.47 1.51
C TYR A 135 -27.00 0.64 0.73
N THR A 136 -26.85 0.60 -0.59
CA THR A 136 -27.62 -0.37 -1.41
C THR A 136 -27.26 -1.79 -0.98
N ALA A 137 -28.21 -2.69 -0.98
CA ALA A 137 -27.97 -4.08 -0.63
C ALA A 137 -26.93 -4.71 -1.57
N TYR A 138 -26.09 -5.59 -1.03
CA TYR A 138 -25.20 -6.41 -1.84
C TYR A 138 -26.02 -7.28 -2.80
N GLY A 139 -25.70 -7.23 -4.08
CA GLY A 139 -26.36 -8.03 -5.10
C GLY A 139 -25.56 -9.26 -5.49
N SER A 140 -24.35 -9.04 -5.98
CA SER A 140 -23.46 -10.12 -6.43
C SER A 140 -22.05 -9.61 -6.71
N ALA A 141 -21.14 -10.52 -7.05
CA ALA A 141 -19.76 -10.27 -7.48
C ALA A 141 -18.94 -9.50 -6.46
N GLY A 142 -17.78 -9.01 -6.87
CA GLY A 142 -16.85 -8.27 -6.07
C GLY A 142 -15.59 -9.06 -5.73
N ILE A 143 -14.49 -8.33 -5.68
CA ILE A 143 -13.20 -8.84 -5.25
C ILE A 143 -12.62 -7.90 -4.18
N SER A 144 -11.84 -8.46 -3.30
CA SER A 144 -10.99 -7.72 -2.39
C SER A 144 -9.53 -8.11 -2.61
N ASN A 145 -8.65 -7.11 -2.60
CA ASN A 145 -7.21 -7.29 -2.76
C ASN A 145 -6.51 -6.63 -1.60
N LYS A 146 -5.63 -7.37 -0.91
CA LYS A 146 -4.78 -6.78 0.12
C LYS A 146 -3.69 -5.93 -0.53
N VAL A 147 -3.39 -4.80 0.08
CA VAL A 147 -2.21 -4.00 -0.27
C VAL A 147 -0.96 -4.80 0.08
N TYR A 148 -0.09 -5.00 -0.91
CA TYR A 148 1.13 -5.75 -0.70
C TYR A 148 2.11 -4.94 0.15
N GLU A 149 2.56 -5.53 1.24
CA GLU A 149 3.55 -4.92 2.14
C GLU A 149 4.46 -6.01 2.73
N ILE A 150 5.67 -5.62 3.11
CA ILE A 150 6.60 -6.45 3.87
C ILE A 150 6.99 -5.77 5.17
N THR A 151 7.37 -6.55 6.17
CA THR A 151 7.87 -6.03 7.44
C THR A 151 9.32 -5.58 7.34
N THR A 152 9.70 -4.58 8.16
CA THR A 152 11.07 -4.09 8.31
C THR A 152 11.35 -3.84 9.78
N PRO A 153 12.61 -3.75 10.21
CA PRO A 153 12.95 -3.39 11.57
C PRO A 153 12.87 -1.87 11.85
N TYR A 154 12.69 -1.05 10.82
CA TYR A 154 12.81 0.41 10.92
C TYR A 154 11.54 1.05 11.49
N THR A 155 11.67 1.76 12.60
CA THR A 155 10.60 2.57 13.19
C THR A 155 10.48 3.92 12.49
N THR A 156 9.35 4.61 12.66
CA THR A 156 9.12 5.97 12.11
C THR A 156 10.26 6.94 12.39
N ALA A 157 10.86 6.88 13.58
CA ALA A 157 11.97 7.78 13.96
C ALA A 157 13.25 7.52 13.16
N GLN A 158 13.42 6.30 12.67
CA GLN A 158 14.64 5.82 12.00
C GLN A 158 14.61 5.99 10.48
N LEU A 159 13.45 6.22 9.88
CA LEU A 159 13.27 6.20 8.42
C LEU A 159 14.21 7.15 7.67
N PHE A 160 14.51 8.30 8.22
CA PHE A 160 15.34 9.31 7.55
C PHE A 160 16.84 9.10 7.74
N ASP A 161 17.24 8.22 8.66
CA ASP A 161 18.65 7.84 8.88
C ASP A 161 19.07 6.66 7.99
N ILE A 162 18.12 5.97 7.36
CA ILE A 162 18.38 4.92 6.38
C ILE A 162 19.25 5.46 5.25
N LYS A 163 20.31 4.71 4.90
CA LYS A 163 21.07 4.89 3.66
C LYS A 163 20.87 3.67 2.80
N PHE A 164 20.92 3.84 1.50
CA PHE A 164 20.73 2.74 0.57
C PHE A 164 21.60 2.87 -0.66
N ALA A 165 21.91 1.72 -1.25
CA ALA A 165 22.55 1.60 -2.56
C ALA A 165 21.85 0.48 -3.33
N GLN A 166 21.54 0.72 -4.60
CA GLN A 166 20.85 -0.25 -5.44
C GLN A 166 21.73 -0.73 -6.58
N SER A 167 21.62 -2.00 -6.89
CA SER A 167 22.17 -2.62 -8.10
C SER A 167 21.18 -3.64 -8.65
N ALA A 168 20.64 -3.39 -9.85
CA ALA A 168 19.64 -4.23 -10.50
C ALA A 168 18.44 -4.54 -9.57
N ASP A 169 18.16 -5.80 -9.30
CA ASP A 169 17.04 -6.29 -8.47
C ASP A 169 17.30 -6.27 -6.96
N VAL A 170 18.41 -5.68 -6.53
CA VAL A 170 18.84 -5.69 -5.12
C VAL A 170 19.12 -4.28 -4.64
N MET A 171 18.60 -3.96 -3.46
CA MET A 171 18.94 -2.75 -2.72
C MET A 171 19.53 -3.14 -1.38
N TYR A 172 20.72 -2.64 -1.08
CA TYR A 172 21.32 -2.74 0.24
C TYR A 172 20.89 -1.54 1.07
N ILE A 173 20.46 -1.81 2.28
CA ILE A 173 19.93 -0.81 3.22
C ILE A 173 20.77 -0.84 4.48
N THR A 174 21.20 0.34 4.95
CA THR A 174 21.99 0.47 6.16
C THR A 174 21.36 1.49 7.10
N HIS A 175 21.46 1.21 8.40
CA HIS A 175 21.04 2.11 9.47
C HIS A 175 22.00 1.93 10.67
N PRO A 176 22.32 3.01 11.44
CA PRO A 176 23.29 2.90 12.54
C PRO A 176 22.94 1.89 13.65
N SER A 177 21.65 1.58 13.81
CA SER A 177 21.14 0.70 14.88
C SER A 177 20.68 -0.66 14.39
N HIS A 178 20.85 -0.99 13.13
CA HIS A 178 20.43 -2.27 12.52
C HIS A 178 21.54 -2.86 11.68
N GLU A 179 21.53 -4.16 11.50
CA GLU A 179 22.41 -4.84 10.57
C GLU A 179 22.15 -4.37 9.13
N VAL A 180 23.12 -4.60 8.24
CA VAL A 180 22.94 -4.30 6.83
C VAL A 180 21.91 -5.25 6.25
N GLU A 181 20.86 -4.71 5.65
CA GLU A 181 19.83 -5.51 5.04
C GLU A 181 19.90 -5.49 3.51
N LYS A 182 19.48 -6.58 2.92
CA LYS A 182 19.35 -6.78 1.49
C LYS A 182 17.87 -6.93 1.13
N LEU A 183 17.32 -5.93 0.44
CA LEU A 183 16.01 -6.00 -0.18
C LEU A 183 16.17 -6.53 -1.61
N SER A 184 15.58 -7.68 -1.88
CA SER A 184 15.63 -8.33 -3.20
C SER A 184 14.24 -8.46 -3.79
N ARG A 185 14.12 -8.20 -5.09
CA ARG A 185 12.87 -8.33 -5.86
C ARG A 185 12.98 -9.51 -6.83
N THR A 186 11.98 -10.38 -6.84
CA THR A 186 11.85 -11.44 -7.87
C THR A 186 10.58 -11.31 -8.70
N ALA A 187 9.52 -10.70 -8.16
CA ALA A 187 8.28 -10.38 -8.87
C ALA A 187 7.62 -9.12 -8.28
N HIS A 188 6.47 -8.70 -8.81
CA HIS A 188 5.74 -7.52 -8.30
C HIS A 188 5.33 -7.68 -6.84
N THR A 189 4.87 -8.86 -6.46
CA THR A 189 4.43 -9.24 -5.11
C THR A 189 5.38 -10.22 -4.44
N THR A 190 6.67 -10.19 -4.81
CA THR A 190 7.67 -11.10 -4.22
C THR A 190 8.95 -10.32 -3.95
N TRP A 191 9.00 -9.76 -2.76
CA TRP A 191 10.13 -9.04 -2.22
C TRP A 191 10.57 -9.70 -0.93
N THR A 192 11.86 -9.76 -0.70
CA THR A 192 12.46 -10.31 0.52
C THR A 192 13.42 -9.31 1.11
N LEU A 193 13.34 -9.11 2.42
CA LEU A 193 14.29 -8.34 3.20
C LEU A 193 15.04 -9.32 4.12
N THR A 194 16.36 -9.35 4.01
CA THR A 194 17.20 -10.29 4.77
C THR A 194 18.47 -9.59 5.22
N ASP A 195 18.95 -9.95 6.41
CA ASP A 195 20.24 -9.49 6.88
C ASP A 195 21.37 -9.96 5.96
N VAL A 196 22.38 -9.13 5.79
CA VAL A 196 23.60 -9.51 5.06
C VAL A 196 24.56 -10.18 6.02
N ASP A 197 24.78 -11.47 5.80
CA ASP A 197 25.79 -12.21 6.56
C ASP A 197 27.21 -11.86 6.04
N PHE A 198 28.01 -11.27 6.90
CA PHE A 198 29.42 -10.95 6.66
C PHE A 198 30.36 -12.02 7.22
N THR A 199 29.85 -13.12 7.76
CA THR A 199 30.68 -14.23 8.19
C THR A 199 31.26 -14.93 6.98
N ASN A 200 32.55 -14.84 6.93
CA ASN A 200 33.49 -15.28 5.94
C ASN A 200 33.16 -16.53 5.13
N GLY A 201 33.40 -16.41 3.84
CA GLY A 201 33.77 -17.59 3.06
C GLY A 201 35.18 -18.05 3.40
#